data_119ccd627128d35016e4b027040cd5dc
#
_entry.id   119ccd627128d35016e4b027040cd5dc
#
_cell.length_a   1.000
_cell.length_b   1.000
_cell.length_c   1.000
_cell.angle_alpha   90.00
_cell.angle_beta   90.00
_cell.angle_gamma   90.00
#
_symmetry.space_group_name_H-M   'P 1'
#
loop_
_entity.id
_entity.type
_entity.pdbx_description
1 polymer ?
#
loop_
_entity_poly.entity_id
_entity_poly.type
_entity_poly.pdbx_seq_one_letter_code
_entity_poly.pdbx_strand_id
1 'polypeptide(L)'
;GVSSAASDVYKRQSKWFQAIEKECKNVRENVGLLDMSAFAKCRIKGPKAEEFLDKLVANKLPKKIGRINLCHALNTKGGVHSEFTIMREAEDSFYLVSAGAFQRLDHDWILRWMPNDGSVQFENLTNSMGVLVVSGPKARDLMTRVSKDDFSNENFKWLSAKNVDVGYAPVNAMRVNFVGELGWELHHPIEYQNHIFDKLMEA
;
A
#
# COMPACT_ATOMS: atom_id res chain seq x y z
N GLY A 1 -35.17 -13.68 1.69
CA GLY A 1 -34.18 -14.10 0.70
C GLY A 1 -33.17 -15.08 1.31
N VAL A 2 -32.83 -16.12 0.55
CA VAL A 2 -31.76 -17.06 0.97
C VAL A 2 -30.44 -16.30 0.96
N SER A 3 -29.68 -16.33 2.06
CA SER A 3 -28.37 -15.68 2.11
C SER A 3 -27.43 -16.30 1.05
N SER A 4 -26.48 -15.51 0.53
CA SER A 4 -25.48 -16.01 -0.42
C SER A 4 -24.73 -17.22 0.13
N ALA A 5 -24.39 -17.21 1.42
CA ALA A 5 -23.74 -18.32 2.11
C ALA A 5 -24.55 -19.63 2.08
N ALA A 6 -25.88 -19.57 2.32
CA ALA A 6 -26.73 -20.75 2.24
C ALA A 6 -26.79 -21.32 0.81
N SER A 7 -26.81 -20.47 -0.21
CA SER A 7 -26.75 -20.89 -1.62
C SER A 7 -25.43 -21.59 -1.96
N ASP A 8 -24.32 -21.17 -1.38
CA ASP A 8 -23.00 -21.74 -1.63
C ASP A 8 -22.85 -23.16 -1.05
N VAL A 9 -23.39 -23.38 0.15
CA VAL A 9 -23.39 -24.69 0.82
C VAL A 9 -24.10 -25.77 -0.02
N TYR A 10 -25.25 -25.43 -0.61
CA TYR A 10 -26.04 -26.41 -1.37
C TYR A 10 -25.57 -26.64 -2.79
N LYS A 11 -24.90 -25.67 -3.41
CA LYS A 11 -24.48 -25.76 -4.83
C LYS A 11 -23.00 -26.10 -5.02
N ARG A 12 -22.22 -26.28 -3.97
CA ARG A 12 -20.77 -26.55 -4.00
C ARG A 12 -19.92 -25.52 -4.75
N GLN A 13 -20.51 -24.38 -5.15
CA GLN A 13 -19.82 -23.30 -5.83
C GLN A 13 -20.48 -21.98 -5.49
N SER A 14 -19.67 -21.00 -5.08
CA SER A 14 -20.12 -19.65 -4.75
C SER A 14 -20.70 -18.94 -5.97
N LYS A 15 -21.76 -18.15 -5.79
CA LYS A 15 -22.37 -17.38 -6.88
C LYS A 15 -21.41 -16.37 -7.51
N TRP A 16 -20.46 -15.89 -6.72
CA TRP A 16 -19.44 -14.95 -7.16
C TRP A 16 -18.24 -15.60 -7.87
N PHE A 17 -18.13 -16.93 -7.85
CA PHE A 17 -16.96 -17.66 -8.35
C PHE A 17 -16.57 -17.27 -9.78
N GLN A 18 -17.55 -17.24 -10.70
CA GLN A 18 -17.28 -16.93 -12.11
C GLN A 18 -16.77 -15.49 -12.31
N ALA A 19 -17.27 -14.54 -11.51
CA ALA A 19 -16.80 -13.15 -11.57
C ALA A 19 -15.34 -13.08 -11.09
N ILE A 20 -15.04 -13.62 -9.92
CA ILE A 20 -13.68 -13.66 -9.37
C ILE A 20 -12.72 -14.45 -10.27
N GLU A 21 -13.15 -15.57 -10.86
CA GLU A 21 -12.34 -16.31 -11.82
C GLU A 21 -11.90 -15.46 -13.01
N LYS A 22 -12.82 -14.66 -13.59
CA LYS A 22 -12.50 -13.75 -14.70
C LYS A 22 -11.55 -12.65 -14.27
N GLU A 23 -11.77 -12.05 -13.09
CA GLU A 23 -10.89 -11.02 -12.54
C GLU A 23 -9.49 -11.56 -12.28
N CYS A 24 -9.37 -12.72 -11.64
CA CYS A 24 -8.08 -13.37 -11.40
C CYS A 24 -7.34 -13.70 -12.72
N LYS A 25 -8.02 -14.24 -13.71
CA LYS A 25 -7.44 -14.49 -15.05
C LYS A 25 -6.98 -13.19 -15.71
N ASN A 26 -7.79 -12.13 -15.63
CA ASN A 26 -7.42 -10.84 -16.20
C ASN A 26 -6.16 -10.27 -15.53
N VAL A 27 -6.03 -10.33 -14.21
CA VAL A 27 -4.82 -9.88 -13.51
C VAL A 27 -3.60 -10.71 -13.91
N ARG A 28 -3.76 -12.02 -14.14
CA ARG A 28 -2.67 -12.92 -14.57
C ARG A 28 -2.21 -12.69 -16.00
N GLU A 29 -3.12 -12.34 -16.90
CA GLU A 29 -2.88 -12.29 -18.35
C GLU A 29 -2.76 -10.86 -18.89
N ASN A 30 -3.31 -9.90 -18.18
CA ASN A 30 -3.42 -8.50 -18.63
C ASN A 30 -3.02 -7.51 -17.51
N VAL A 31 -3.98 -6.72 -17.06
CA VAL A 31 -3.84 -5.75 -15.99
C VAL A 31 -5.19 -5.58 -15.28
N GLY A 32 -5.16 -5.48 -13.97
CA GLY A 32 -6.31 -5.17 -13.13
C GLY A 32 -6.09 -3.90 -12.33
N LEU A 33 -7.18 -3.24 -11.98
CA LEU A 33 -7.23 -2.09 -11.09
C LEU A 33 -7.97 -2.47 -9.82
N LEU A 34 -7.35 -2.19 -8.65
CA LEU A 34 -7.90 -2.45 -7.33
C LEU A 34 -7.94 -1.17 -6.53
N ASP A 35 -9.07 -0.89 -5.86
CA ASP A 35 -9.14 0.14 -4.83
C ASP A 35 -8.75 -0.47 -3.47
N MET A 36 -7.60 -0.01 -2.94
CA MET A 36 -7.09 -0.40 -1.63
C MET A 36 -6.99 0.80 -0.67
N SER A 37 -7.80 1.82 -0.89
CA SER A 37 -7.85 3.03 -0.05
C SER A 37 -8.22 2.74 1.41
N ALA A 38 -8.81 1.58 1.70
CA ALA A 38 -9.10 1.12 3.07
C ALA A 38 -7.87 0.69 3.88
N PHE A 39 -6.67 0.59 3.29
CA PHE A 39 -5.45 0.32 4.05
C PHE A 39 -5.20 1.41 5.09
N ALA A 40 -4.72 0.99 6.26
CA ALA A 40 -4.25 1.92 7.26
C ALA A 40 -2.95 2.58 6.78
N LYS A 41 -2.88 3.89 6.88
CA LYS A 41 -1.72 4.69 6.47
C LYS A 41 -1.39 5.68 7.57
N CYS A 42 -0.13 5.73 7.94
CA CYS A 42 0.34 6.73 8.88
C CYS A 42 1.75 7.21 8.50
N ARG A 43 2.12 8.37 9.04
CA ARG A 43 3.47 8.91 8.95
C ARG A 43 4.06 8.99 10.34
N ILE A 44 5.31 8.56 10.45
CA ILE A 44 6.15 8.73 11.64
C ILE A 44 7.29 9.64 11.24
N LYS A 45 7.40 10.80 11.90
CA LYS A 45 8.42 11.80 11.57
C LYS A 45 9.03 12.43 12.81
N GLY A 46 10.22 12.98 12.64
CA GLY A 46 10.95 13.72 13.68
C GLY A 46 12.36 13.20 13.89
N PRO A 47 13.19 13.93 14.64
CA PRO A 47 14.62 13.66 14.77
C PRO A 47 14.97 12.30 15.35
N LYS A 48 14.03 11.64 16.06
CA LYS A 48 14.20 10.27 16.58
C LYS A 48 13.29 9.24 15.91
N ALA A 49 12.69 9.56 14.75
CA ALA A 49 11.77 8.64 14.07
C ALA A 49 12.44 7.32 13.65
N GLU A 50 13.66 7.37 13.11
CA GLU A 50 14.41 6.17 12.73
C GLU A 50 14.77 5.33 13.96
N GLU A 51 15.30 5.93 15.01
CA GLU A 51 15.64 5.22 16.26
C GLU A 51 14.41 4.56 16.89
N PHE A 52 13.29 5.27 16.90
CA PHE A 52 12.02 4.75 17.41
C PHE A 52 11.53 3.55 16.60
N LEU A 53 11.47 3.67 15.28
CA LEU A 53 11.02 2.60 14.40
C LEU A 53 11.96 1.38 14.43
N ASP A 54 13.28 1.59 14.53
CA ASP A 54 14.25 0.50 14.63
C ASP A 54 14.07 -0.33 15.91
N LYS A 55 13.57 0.28 16.99
CA LYS A 55 13.17 -0.42 18.22
C LYS A 55 11.78 -1.08 18.13
N LEU A 56 10.88 -0.50 17.33
CA LEU A 56 9.51 -0.98 17.21
C LEU A 56 9.39 -2.24 16.35
N VAL A 57 10.22 -2.35 15.29
CA VAL A 57 10.15 -3.45 14.33
C VAL A 57 11.39 -4.34 14.38
N ALA A 58 11.22 -5.62 14.09
CA ALA A 58 12.30 -6.61 14.11
C ALA A 58 13.14 -6.62 12.83
N ASN A 59 12.68 -6.02 11.76
CA ASN A 59 13.34 -5.98 10.45
C ASN A 59 14.17 -4.70 10.31
N LYS A 60 15.15 -4.73 9.39
CA LYS A 60 15.91 -3.53 9.04
C LYS A 60 15.01 -2.50 8.37
N LEU A 61 15.12 -1.25 8.79
CA LEU A 61 14.45 -0.12 8.14
C LEU A 61 15.05 0.20 6.77
N PRO A 62 14.27 0.79 5.85
CA PRO A 62 14.80 1.28 4.59
C PRO A 62 15.75 2.45 4.84
N LYS A 63 16.99 2.37 4.30
CA LYS A 63 18.04 3.35 4.54
C LYS A 63 18.06 4.51 3.54
N LYS A 64 17.58 4.29 2.32
CA LYS A 64 17.56 5.32 1.27
C LYS A 64 16.17 5.88 1.11
N ILE A 65 16.04 7.18 0.88
CA ILE A 65 14.78 7.82 0.52
C ILE A 65 14.19 7.11 -0.70
N GLY A 66 12.88 6.85 -0.67
CA GLY A 66 12.15 6.09 -1.68
C GLY A 66 12.33 4.57 -1.60
N ARG A 67 13.13 4.03 -0.65
CA ARG A 67 13.20 2.56 -0.44
C ARG A 67 12.06 2.10 0.47
N ILE A 68 11.65 0.86 0.22
CA ILE A 68 10.54 0.19 0.91
C ILE A 68 11.06 -1.10 1.51
N ASN A 69 10.68 -1.39 2.76
CA ASN A 69 10.89 -2.69 3.39
C ASN A 69 9.59 -3.17 4.02
N LEU A 70 9.36 -4.48 4.00
CA LEU A 70 8.35 -5.13 4.82
C LEU A 70 8.92 -5.37 6.22
N CYS A 71 8.23 -4.90 7.24
CA CYS A 71 8.69 -4.94 8.62
C CYS A 71 7.58 -5.46 9.55
N HIS A 72 7.99 -6.21 10.58
CA HIS A 72 7.07 -6.77 11.57
C HIS A 72 7.35 -6.18 12.95
N ALA A 73 6.32 -5.66 13.61
CA ALA A 73 6.38 -5.42 15.04
C ALA A 73 6.10 -6.74 15.80
N LEU A 74 6.86 -7.00 16.85
CA LEU A 74 6.71 -8.20 17.66
C LEU A 74 6.12 -7.85 19.02
N ASN A 75 5.30 -8.74 19.56
CA ASN A 75 4.86 -8.65 20.93
C ASN A 75 5.97 -9.13 21.89
N THR A 76 5.76 -8.98 23.20
CA THR A 76 6.74 -9.34 24.25
C THR A 76 7.07 -10.83 24.32
N LYS A 77 6.31 -11.68 23.63
CA LYS A 77 6.54 -13.14 23.52
C LYS A 77 7.21 -13.54 22.21
N GLY A 78 7.59 -12.57 21.37
CA GLY A 78 8.22 -12.79 20.06
C GLY A 78 7.26 -13.16 18.92
N GLY A 79 5.94 -13.15 19.14
CA GLY A 79 4.95 -13.33 18.09
C GLY A 79 4.75 -12.05 17.28
N VAL A 80 4.39 -12.18 15.99
CA VAL A 80 4.05 -11.03 15.14
C VAL A 80 2.81 -10.35 15.71
N HIS A 81 2.93 -9.05 15.95
CA HIS A 81 1.84 -8.19 16.40
C HIS A 81 1.24 -7.44 15.20
N SER A 82 2.10 -6.82 14.39
CA SER A 82 1.71 -5.99 13.25
C SER A 82 2.68 -6.20 12.10
N GLU A 83 2.19 -6.03 10.87
CA GLU A 83 2.98 -6.03 9.65
C GLU A 83 2.85 -4.68 8.97
N PHE A 84 3.99 -4.08 8.64
CA PHE A 84 4.06 -2.77 8.01
C PHE A 84 4.87 -2.82 6.72
N THR A 85 4.33 -2.26 5.65
CA THR A 85 5.13 -1.78 4.54
C THR A 85 5.66 -0.41 4.93
N ILE A 86 6.97 -0.26 5.10
CA ILE A 86 7.61 0.98 5.52
C ILE A 86 8.42 1.56 4.36
N MET A 87 8.10 2.78 3.95
CA MET A 87 8.85 3.57 3.00
C MET A 87 9.57 4.71 3.74
N ARG A 88 10.86 4.93 3.44
CA ARG A 88 11.55 6.15 3.87
C ARG A 88 11.17 7.30 2.95
N GLU A 89 10.39 8.24 3.45
CA GLU A 89 9.86 9.38 2.71
C GLU A 89 10.85 10.54 2.67
N ALA A 90 11.56 10.76 3.79
CA ALA A 90 12.63 11.75 3.94
C ALA A 90 13.69 11.22 4.94
N GLU A 91 14.67 12.03 5.27
CA GLU A 91 15.74 11.66 6.20
C GLU A 91 15.18 11.24 7.57
N ASP A 92 14.21 11.98 8.06
CA ASP A 92 13.56 11.81 9.37
C ASP A 92 12.04 11.51 9.25
N SER A 93 11.58 11.02 8.10
CA SER A 93 10.17 10.75 7.84
C SER A 93 9.96 9.38 7.17
N PHE A 94 9.01 8.62 7.71
CA PHE A 94 8.64 7.28 7.24
C PHE A 94 7.14 7.20 7.04
N TYR A 95 6.74 6.66 5.89
CA TYR A 95 5.36 6.36 5.55
C TYR A 95 5.11 4.87 5.75
N LEU A 96 4.11 4.54 6.55
CA LEU A 96 3.75 3.18 6.93
C LEU A 96 2.39 2.82 6.37
N VAL A 97 2.28 1.63 5.82
CA VAL A 97 1.02 1.05 5.34
C VAL A 97 0.81 -0.29 6.03
N SER A 98 -0.42 -0.54 6.49
CA SER A 98 -0.82 -1.82 7.09
C SER A 98 -2.27 -2.17 6.76
N ALA A 99 -2.72 -3.35 7.19
CA ALA A 99 -4.07 -3.81 6.92
C ALA A 99 -5.13 -2.93 7.61
N GLY A 100 -6.09 -2.41 6.84
CA GLY A 100 -7.13 -1.52 7.35
C GLY A 100 -7.95 -2.10 8.51
N ALA A 101 -8.20 -3.41 8.49
CA ALA A 101 -8.91 -4.10 9.57
C ALA A 101 -8.18 -4.02 10.93
N PHE A 102 -6.86 -3.83 10.92
CA PHE A 102 -6.02 -3.75 12.13
C PHE A 102 -5.57 -2.32 12.46
N GLN A 103 -6.06 -1.32 11.74
CA GLN A 103 -5.64 0.07 11.92
C GLN A 103 -5.57 0.51 13.38
N ARG A 104 -6.64 0.26 14.15
CA ARG A 104 -6.68 0.66 15.56
C ARG A 104 -5.62 -0.07 16.39
N LEU A 105 -5.48 -1.38 16.19
CA LEU A 105 -4.49 -2.20 16.88
C LEU A 105 -3.07 -1.72 16.60
N ASP A 106 -2.77 -1.43 15.33
CA ASP A 106 -1.46 -0.98 14.88
C ASP A 106 -1.13 0.42 15.41
N HIS A 107 -2.09 1.35 15.34
CA HIS A 107 -1.93 2.72 15.86
C HIS A 107 -1.75 2.71 17.39
N ASP A 108 -2.55 1.92 18.12
CA ASP A 108 -2.42 1.79 19.58
C ASP A 108 -1.05 1.22 19.98
N TRP A 109 -0.50 0.28 19.18
CA TRP A 109 0.83 -0.26 19.41
C TRP A 109 1.92 0.76 19.17
N ILE A 110 1.87 1.50 18.06
CA ILE A 110 2.82 2.59 17.76
C ILE A 110 2.78 3.64 18.87
N LEU A 111 1.60 4.15 19.21
CA LEU A 111 1.43 5.20 20.21
C LEU A 111 1.87 4.79 21.62
N ARG A 112 1.69 3.52 21.97
CA ARG A 112 2.13 2.97 23.27
C ARG A 112 3.64 3.09 23.49
N TRP A 113 4.42 2.90 22.44
CA TRP A 113 5.88 2.90 22.51
C TRP A 113 6.53 4.20 22.06
N MET A 114 5.73 5.12 21.53
CA MET A 114 6.22 6.40 21.06
C MET A 114 6.72 7.25 22.24
N PRO A 115 7.91 7.90 22.11
CA PRO A 115 8.38 8.83 23.13
C PRO A 115 7.45 10.03 23.27
N ASN A 116 7.31 10.55 24.48
CA ASN A 116 6.44 11.67 24.81
C ASN A 116 7.19 13.04 24.88
N ASP A 117 8.45 13.06 24.43
CA ASP A 117 9.31 14.24 24.47
C ASP A 117 9.19 15.14 23.22
N GLY A 118 8.27 14.82 22.32
CA GLY A 118 8.06 15.55 21.06
C GLY A 118 9.08 15.23 19.95
N SER A 119 10.04 14.35 20.20
CA SER A 119 11.08 13.96 19.22
C SER A 119 10.56 13.05 18.10
N VAL A 120 9.38 12.47 18.28
CA VAL A 120 8.67 11.65 17.29
C VAL A 120 7.22 12.12 17.20
N GLN A 121 6.71 12.26 15.99
CA GLN A 121 5.34 12.64 15.71
C GLN A 121 4.64 11.53 14.91
N PHE A 122 3.38 11.28 15.23
CA PHE A 122 2.48 10.37 14.53
C PHE A 122 1.41 11.16 13.79
N GLU A 123 1.22 10.85 12.52
CA GLU A 123 0.17 11.44 11.68
C GLU A 123 -0.66 10.32 11.05
N ASN A 124 -1.97 10.28 11.34
CA ASN A 124 -2.89 9.34 10.71
C ASN A 124 -3.32 9.87 9.34
N LEU A 125 -3.00 9.15 8.28
CA LEU A 125 -3.26 9.52 6.89
C LEU A 125 -4.33 8.62 6.23
N THR A 126 -4.94 7.70 6.97
CA THR A 126 -5.83 6.68 6.40
C THR A 126 -6.94 7.27 5.54
N ASN A 127 -7.61 8.33 6.01
CA ASN A 127 -8.74 8.93 5.30
C ASN A 127 -8.35 10.06 4.34
N SER A 128 -7.13 10.57 4.42
CA SER A 128 -6.65 11.64 3.53
C SER A 128 -5.91 11.14 2.30
N MET A 129 -5.54 9.86 2.28
CA MET A 129 -4.80 9.24 1.18
C MET A 129 -5.60 8.10 0.55
N GLY A 130 -5.84 8.19 -0.75
CA GLY A 130 -6.34 7.09 -1.57
C GLY A 130 -5.20 6.16 -2.00
N VAL A 131 -5.56 4.92 -2.35
CA VAL A 131 -4.62 3.93 -2.93
C VAL A 131 -5.33 3.17 -4.04
N LEU A 132 -4.89 3.37 -5.27
CA LEU A 132 -5.27 2.53 -6.40
C LEU A 132 -4.10 1.62 -6.78
N VAL A 133 -4.37 0.33 -6.93
CA VAL A 133 -3.35 -0.66 -7.30
C VAL A 133 -3.52 -1.05 -8.75
N VAL A 134 -2.48 -0.87 -9.54
CA VAL A 134 -2.37 -1.38 -10.91
C VAL A 134 -1.53 -2.65 -10.87
N SER A 135 -2.07 -3.79 -11.30
CA SER A 135 -1.44 -5.09 -11.15
C SER A 135 -1.65 -5.99 -12.36
N GLY A 136 -0.58 -6.65 -12.81
CA GLY A 136 -0.58 -7.60 -13.91
C GLY A 136 0.58 -7.40 -14.88
N PRO A 137 0.82 -8.34 -15.81
CA PRO A 137 1.95 -8.28 -16.76
C PRO A 137 1.95 -7.01 -17.64
N LYS A 138 0.77 -6.46 -17.92
CA LYS A 138 0.63 -5.22 -18.71
C LYS A 138 0.55 -3.94 -17.86
N ALA A 139 0.80 -4.02 -16.55
CA ALA A 139 0.74 -2.86 -15.66
C ALA A 139 1.69 -1.73 -16.08
N ARG A 140 2.90 -2.07 -16.56
CA ARG A 140 3.86 -1.07 -17.05
C ARG A 140 3.35 -0.34 -18.27
N ASP A 141 2.79 -1.08 -19.23
CA ASP A 141 2.26 -0.51 -20.48
C ASP A 141 1.12 0.46 -20.18
N LEU A 142 0.27 0.14 -19.20
CA LEU A 142 -0.78 1.03 -18.72
C LEU A 142 -0.18 2.29 -18.09
N MET A 143 0.78 2.15 -17.19
CA MET A 143 1.39 3.30 -16.50
C MET A 143 2.08 4.27 -17.47
N THR A 144 2.72 3.77 -18.53
CA THR A 144 3.35 4.63 -19.55
C THR A 144 2.36 5.42 -20.42
N ARG A 145 1.08 5.03 -20.42
CA ARG A 145 0.02 5.79 -21.14
C ARG A 145 -0.54 6.94 -20.29
N VAL A 146 -0.52 6.81 -18.96
CA VAL A 146 -1.15 7.77 -18.05
C VAL A 146 -0.15 8.70 -17.36
N SER A 147 1.15 8.38 -17.43
CA SER A 147 2.24 9.16 -16.84
C SER A 147 3.39 9.35 -17.85
N LYS A 148 4.10 10.47 -17.70
CA LYS A 148 5.32 10.76 -18.48
C LYS A 148 6.59 10.22 -17.84
N ASP A 149 6.48 9.69 -16.62
CA ASP A 149 7.58 9.15 -15.84
C ASP A 149 8.05 7.80 -16.38
N ASP A 150 9.30 7.47 -16.10
CA ASP A 150 9.91 6.21 -16.53
C ASP A 150 9.64 5.09 -15.53
N PHE A 151 8.82 4.11 -15.94
CA PHE A 151 8.47 2.91 -15.19
C PHE A 151 9.33 1.69 -15.57
N SER A 152 10.46 1.87 -16.27
CA SER A 152 11.40 0.79 -16.60
C SER A 152 12.01 0.14 -15.34
N ASN A 153 12.54 -1.05 -15.47
CA ASN A 153 13.21 -1.73 -14.35
C ASN A 153 14.49 -1.01 -13.91
N GLU A 154 15.15 -0.34 -14.83
CA GLU A 154 16.38 0.41 -14.60
C GLU A 154 16.12 1.61 -13.71
N ASN A 155 15.03 2.32 -13.98
CA ASN A 155 14.72 3.59 -13.34
C ASN A 155 13.68 3.46 -12.21
N PHE A 156 12.86 2.41 -12.19
CA PHE A 156 11.91 2.16 -11.12
C PHE A 156 12.08 0.76 -10.54
N LYS A 157 13.04 0.61 -9.62
CA LYS A 157 13.43 -0.69 -9.04
C LYS A 157 12.34 -1.25 -8.13
N TRP A 158 12.28 -2.56 -8.01
CA TRP A 158 11.40 -3.24 -7.05
C TRP A 158 11.69 -2.79 -5.62
N LEU A 159 10.66 -2.70 -4.78
CA LEU A 159 10.68 -2.14 -3.42
C LEU A 159 11.25 -0.71 -3.40
N SER A 160 10.81 0.11 -4.34
CA SER A 160 11.07 1.54 -4.34
C SER A 160 9.78 2.33 -4.61
N ALA A 161 9.79 3.58 -4.19
CA ALA A 161 8.74 4.55 -4.43
C ALA A 161 9.30 5.77 -5.16
N LYS A 162 8.46 6.39 -5.96
CA LYS A 162 8.74 7.66 -6.64
C LYS A 162 7.50 8.53 -6.66
N ASN A 163 7.70 9.83 -6.57
CA ASN A 163 6.67 10.79 -6.90
C ASN A 163 6.58 10.88 -8.41
N VAL A 164 5.39 10.67 -8.95
CA VAL A 164 5.05 10.70 -10.37
C VAL A 164 3.75 11.46 -10.55
N ASP A 165 3.44 11.86 -11.77
CA ASP A 165 2.13 12.43 -12.12
C ASP A 165 1.30 11.43 -12.91
N VAL A 166 0.03 11.25 -12.51
CA VAL A 166 -0.99 10.56 -13.31
C VAL A 166 -1.99 11.59 -13.82
N GLY A 167 -1.92 11.90 -15.10
CA GLY A 167 -2.58 13.10 -15.62
C GLY A 167 -2.02 14.37 -14.97
N TYR A 168 -2.83 15.07 -14.16
CA TYR A 168 -2.41 16.22 -13.36
C TYR A 168 -2.30 15.91 -11.85
N ALA A 169 -2.59 14.68 -11.45
CA ALA A 169 -2.61 14.29 -10.05
C ALA A 169 -1.22 13.86 -9.55
N PRO A 170 -0.71 14.44 -8.45
CA PRO A 170 0.52 13.97 -7.82
C PRO A 170 0.29 12.62 -7.14
N VAL A 171 1.17 11.67 -7.39
CA VAL A 171 1.09 10.30 -6.90
C VAL A 171 2.43 9.86 -6.35
N ASN A 172 2.45 9.30 -5.16
CA ASN A 172 3.58 8.50 -4.69
C ASN A 172 3.36 7.06 -5.16
N ALA A 173 3.99 6.68 -6.26
CA ALA A 173 3.91 5.33 -6.79
C ALA A 173 4.90 4.41 -6.07
N MET A 174 4.40 3.37 -5.42
CA MET A 174 5.19 2.37 -4.71
C MET A 174 5.23 1.08 -5.54
N ARG A 175 6.42 0.67 -5.99
CA ARG A 175 6.57 -0.60 -6.72
C ARG A 175 6.61 -1.78 -5.75
N VAL A 176 5.43 -2.07 -5.24
CA VAL A 176 5.10 -3.24 -4.41
C VAL A 176 3.82 -3.87 -4.95
N ASN A 177 3.58 -5.12 -4.64
CA ASN A 177 2.35 -5.79 -5.02
C ASN A 177 2.05 -6.94 -4.07
N PHE A 178 0.86 -6.95 -3.51
CA PHE A 178 0.40 -8.00 -2.59
C PHE A 178 0.10 -9.32 -3.31
N VAL A 179 -0.33 -9.27 -4.57
CA VAL A 179 -0.74 -10.46 -5.34
C VAL A 179 0.40 -11.15 -6.09
N GLY A 180 1.63 -10.63 -5.99
CA GLY A 180 2.82 -11.23 -6.61
C GLY A 180 2.98 -10.98 -8.12
N GLU A 181 2.19 -10.09 -8.70
CA GLU A 181 2.31 -9.65 -10.10
C GLU A 181 3.16 -8.37 -10.21
N LEU A 182 3.56 -8.02 -11.44
CA LEU A 182 4.10 -6.68 -11.71
C LEU A 182 3.04 -5.63 -11.40
N GLY A 183 3.39 -4.60 -10.63
CA GLY A 183 2.43 -3.55 -10.34
C GLY A 183 2.97 -2.44 -9.46
N TRP A 184 2.10 -1.47 -9.24
CA TRP A 184 2.33 -0.31 -8.39
C TRP A 184 1.10 -0.01 -7.55
N GLU A 185 1.33 0.34 -6.29
CA GLU A 185 0.36 1.01 -5.45
C GLU A 185 0.50 2.51 -5.66
N LEU A 186 -0.56 3.15 -6.09
CA LEU A 186 -0.62 4.58 -6.40
C LEU A 186 -1.23 5.32 -5.21
N HIS A 187 -0.38 5.78 -4.30
CA HIS A 187 -0.80 6.55 -3.13
C HIS A 187 -0.94 8.02 -3.49
N HIS A 188 -2.08 8.63 -3.21
CA HIS A 188 -2.40 9.99 -3.62
C HIS A 188 -3.34 10.68 -2.62
N PRO A 189 -3.38 12.02 -2.57
CA PRO A 189 -4.41 12.73 -1.83
C PRO A 189 -5.80 12.30 -2.32
N ILE A 190 -6.71 12.04 -1.38
CA ILE A 190 -8.00 11.39 -1.69
C ILE A 190 -8.85 12.17 -2.68
N GLU A 191 -8.70 13.49 -2.77
CA GLU A 191 -9.40 14.36 -3.72
C GLU A 191 -9.10 14.05 -5.19
N TYR A 192 -7.99 13.35 -5.49
CA TYR A 192 -7.63 12.94 -6.85
C TYR A 192 -8.13 11.54 -7.22
N GLN A 193 -8.77 10.81 -6.30
CA GLN A 193 -9.18 9.41 -6.49
C GLN A 193 -9.95 9.19 -7.80
N ASN A 194 -11.00 9.97 -8.04
CA ASN A 194 -11.82 9.83 -9.24
C ASN A 194 -11.03 10.15 -10.51
N HIS A 195 -10.23 11.23 -10.49
CA HIS A 195 -9.42 11.59 -11.66
C HIS A 195 -8.45 10.48 -12.04
N ILE A 196 -7.72 9.92 -11.05
CA ILE A 196 -6.74 8.85 -11.30
C ILE A 196 -7.46 7.59 -11.79
N PHE A 197 -8.58 7.23 -11.14
CA PHE A 197 -9.39 6.08 -11.55
C PHE A 197 -9.85 6.20 -13.01
N ASP A 198 -10.44 7.34 -13.38
CA ASP A 198 -10.92 7.58 -14.75
C ASP A 198 -9.77 7.51 -15.76
N LYS A 199 -8.62 8.13 -15.46
CA LYS A 199 -7.43 8.07 -16.34
C LYS A 199 -6.91 6.64 -16.55
N LEU A 200 -6.91 5.82 -15.50
CA LEU A 200 -6.50 4.41 -15.61
C LEU A 200 -7.51 3.57 -16.39
N MET A 201 -8.81 3.86 -16.25
CA MET A 201 -9.87 3.14 -16.96
C MET A 201 -9.99 3.54 -18.42
N GLU A 202 -9.63 4.79 -18.79
CA GLU A 202 -9.58 5.27 -20.18
C GLU A 202 -8.41 4.67 -20.99
N ALA A 203 -7.32 4.27 -20.32
CA ALA A 203 -6.07 3.82 -20.94
C ALA A 203 -6.02 2.31 -21.16
#